data_445a4f5cb5da573b8e2e84711c4efa8a
#
_entry.id   445a4f5cb5da573b8e2e84711c4efa8a
#
_cell.length_a   1.000
_cell.length_b   1.000
_cell.length_c   1.000
_cell.angle_alpha   90.00
_cell.angle_beta   90.00
_cell.angle_gamma   90.00
#
_symmetry.space_group_name_H-M   'P 1'
#
loop_
_entity.id
_entity.type
_entity.pdbx_description
1 polymer ?
#
loop_
_entity_poly.entity_id
_entity_poly.type
_entity_poly.pdbx_seq_one_letter_code
_entity_poly.pdbx_strand_id
1 'polypeptide(L)'
;MKIAIIGGGPAGLTAAYQLSKELGNKVTALDVFEAADTVGGMSRSISLWDQVVDLGPHRFFSKDKKINALWLEVVGDDFDIVRRKTRIYYNKTFFDYPIRAFNALKGLGIWQASLCLLSYLQQKVFPVKDTSTFEGWVTRRFGKRLYRIFFKTYSEKLWGIKCTELDSDFASQRIKKLSLFEAIKNAIVITNKSKHATLVDQFAYPVGGTGSVYRKMMDQIIANGGAVHLDTPVEKVITENNKVEALLLENGERIEYDHVISTMPLTLLVERLGNVSEDLSEKVRSLKFRNTILVYLQVNQRNLFPDQWLYIHDSEVETGRITNFRNWVPQLYGDKDQSILCMEYWCNFEDELWNSDDNYLKELATGEIDHIGLAAKEDVLDASIFRIPRCYPVYFSGYLEKLEPVQKFLDTISHLHVIGRYGAYKYNNQDHSILMGMMAAENILLNEVHDLWGINTDYEVYQESATITKTGLTTTKGN
;
A
#
# COMPACT_ATOMS: atom_id res chain seq x y z
N MET A 1 -20.68 -25.45 -2.41
CA MET A 1 -19.66 -25.16 -1.39
C MET A 1 -20.10 -23.93 -0.62
N LYS A 2 -19.97 -23.93 0.71
CA LYS A 2 -20.14 -22.74 1.56
C LYS A 2 -18.78 -22.10 1.76
N ILE A 3 -18.65 -20.82 1.48
CA ILE A 3 -17.36 -20.12 1.52
C ILE A 3 -17.47 -18.90 2.41
N ALA A 4 -16.51 -18.76 3.34
CA ALA A 4 -16.35 -17.55 4.15
C ALA A 4 -15.12 -16.76 3.72
N ILE A 5 -15.24 -15.44 3.78
CA ILE A 5 -14.13 -14.52 3.56
C ILE A 5 -13.98 -13.63 4.80
N ILE A 6 -12.79 -13.62 5.38
CA ILE A 6 -12.45 -12.78 6.53
C ILE A 6 -11.70 -11.54 6.02
N GLY A 7 -12.35 -10.39 6.14
CA GLY A 7 -11.88 -9.07 5.75
C GLY A 7 -12.40 -8.56 4.42
N GLY A 8 -13.06 -7.41 4.46
CA GLY A 8 -13.67 -6.69 3.33
C GLY A 8 -12.73 -5.71 2.63
N GLY A 9 -11.41 -5.99 2.62
CA GLY A 9 -10.42 -5.21 1.88
C GLY A 9 -10.33 -5.62 0.41
N PRO A 10 -9.42 -5.00 -0.39
CA PRO A 10 -9.27 -5.28 -1.82
C PRO A 10 -9.15 -6.76 -2.19
N ALA A 11 -8.37 -7.53 -1.44
CA ALA A 11 -8.16 -8.95 -1.71
C ALA A 11 -9.40 -9.78 -1.42
N GLY A 12 -10.01 -9.60 -0.24
CA GLY A 12 -11.21 -10.35 0.18
C GLY A 12 -12.41 -10.05 -0.71
N LEU A 13 -12.69 -8.78 -0.97
CA LEU A 13 -13.80 -8.41 -1.84
C LEU A 13 -13.60 -8.84 -3.30
N THR A 14 -12.37 -8.84 -3.80
CA THR A 14 -12.12 -9.38 -5.15
C THR A 14 -12.40 -10.88 -5.21
N ALA A 15 -11.95 -11.64 -4.21
CA ALA A 15 -12.27 -13.08 -4.12
C ALA A 15 -13.79 -13.28 -4.02
N ALA A 16 -14.46 -12.53 -3.12
CA ALA A 16 -15.91 -12.59 -2.97
C ALA A 16 -16.67 -12.26 -4.26
N TYR A 17 -16.23 -11.20 -4.95
CA TYR A 17 -16.83 -10.77 -6.20
C TYR A 17 -16.75 -11.85 -7.28
N GLN A 18 -15.58 -12.51 -7.44
CA GLN A 18 -15.42 -13.60 -8.39
C GLN A 18 -16.25 -14.84 -8.01
N LEU A 19 -16.25 -15.20 -6.72
CA LEU A 19 -17.01 -16.34 -6.21
C LEU A 19 -18.53 -16.10 -6.28
N SER A 20 -19.00 -14.86 -6.11
CA SER A 20 -20.41 -14.51 -6.16
C SER A 20 -21.04 -14.73 -7.54
N LYS A 21 -20.25 -14.70 -8.60
CA LYS A 21 -20.71 -15.02 -9.97
C LYS A 21 -21.09 -16.49 -10.14
N GLU A 22 -20.66 -17.36 -9.24
CA GLU A 22 -20.94 -18.81 -9.23
C GLU A 22 -21.97 -19.23 -8.16
N LEU A 23 -22.63 -18.25 -7.52
CA LEU A 23 -23.72 -18.54 -6.57
C LEU A 23 -24.90 -19.22 -7.29
N GLY A 24 -25.46 -20.24 -6.64
CA GLY A 24 -26.48 -21.09 -7.25
C GLY A 24 -25.94 -22.20 -8.16
N ASN A 25 -24.64 -22.19 -8.45
CA ASN A 25 -23.94 -23.22 -9.24
C ASN A 25 -22.93 -23.98 -8.34
N LYS A 26 -21.66 -23.58 -8.36
CA LYS A 26 -20.60 -24.19 -7.55
C LYS A 26 -20.60 -23.71 -6.10
N VAL A 27 -21.04 -22.48 -5.86
CA VAL A 27 -21.11 -21.83 -4.54
C VAL A 27 -22.56 -21.84 -4.06
N THR A 28 -22.81 -22.39 -2.87
CA THR A 28 -24.15 -22.48 -2.27
C THR A 28 -24.39 -21.40 -1.22
N ALA A 29 -23.33 -20.89 -0.58
CA ALA A 29 -23.36 -19.74 0.33
C ALA A 29 -22.02 -19.03 0.28
N LEU A 30 -22.05 -17.70 0.36
CA LEU A 30 -20.88 -16.83 0.37
C LEU A 30 -21.09 -15.72 1.38
N ASP A 31 -20.27 -15.71 2.42
CA ASP A 31 -20.29 -14.71 3.48
C ASP A 31 -18.97 -13.98 3.57
N VAL A 32 -19.00 -12.66 3.65
CA VAL A 32 -17.86 -11.80 3.90
C VAL A 32 -18.02 -11.17 5.29
N PHE A 33 -17.04 -11.35 6.16
CA PHE A 33 -17.01 -10.81 7.51
C PHE A 33 -15.98 -9.68 7.58
N GLU A 34 -16.43 -8.46 7.84
CA GLU A 34 -15.58 -7.27 8.04
C GLU A 34 -15.76 -6.76 9.47
N ALA A 35 -14.64 -6.53 10.15
CA ALA A 35 -14.64 -6.05 11.52
C ALA A 35 -15.02 -4.56 11.65
N ALA A 36 -14.87 -3.79 10.56
CA ALA A 36 -15.21 -2.39 10.52
C ALA A 36 -16.67 -2.17 10.03
N ASP A 37 -17.17 -0.96 10.24
CA ASP A 37 -18.47 -0.46 9.78
C ASP A 37 -18.54 -0.25 8.26
N THR A 38 -17.44 -0.43 7.54
CA THR A 38 -17.36 -0.22 6.09
C THR A 38 -16.29 -1.08 5.44
N VAL A 39 -16.48 -1.37 4.15
CA VAL A 39 -15.54 -2.13 3.34
C VAL A 39 -14.43 -1.28 2.74
N GLY A 40 -13.43 -1.94 2.14
CA GLY A 40 -12.31 -1.34 1.41
C GLY A 40 -10.98 -1.44 2.18
N GLY A 41 -11.01 -1.78 3.46
CA GLY A 41 -9.80 -1.90 4.29
C GLY A 41 -8.95 -0.63 4.21
N MET A 42 -7.66 -0.78 3.86
CA MET A 42 -6.76 0.36 3.65
C MET A 42 -7.13 1.25 2.46
N SER A 43 -7.89 0.72 1.51
CA SER A 43 -8.30 1.46 0.30
C SER A 43 -9.68 2.10 0.45
N ARG A 44 -10.22 2.21 1.66
CA ARG A 44 -11.48 2.89 1.89
C ARG A 44 -11.36 4.41 1.78
N SER A 45 -12.46 5.05 1.44
CA SER A 45 -12.61 6.50 1.46
C SER A 45 -13.55 6.90 2.59
N ILE A 46 -13.28 8.04 3.20
CA ILE A 46 -14.08 8.63 4.27
C ILE A 46 -14.55 10.03 3.86
N SER A 47 -15.59 10.53 4.50
CA SER A 47 -16.08 11.89 4.30
C SER A 47 -15.64 12.77 5.47
N LEU A 48 -14.96 13.87 5.17
CA LEU A 48 -14.55 14.88 6.14
C LEU A 48 -14.94 16.26 5.60
N TRP A 49 -15.65 17.05 6.41
CA TRP A 49 -16.09 18.42 6.06
C TRP A 49 -16.79 18.49 4.68
N ASP A 50 -17.66 17.52 4.40
CA ASP A 50 -18.39 17.34 3.13
C ASP A 50 -17.49 17.14 1.90
N GLN A 51 -16.27 16.66 2.10
CA GLN A 51 -15.34 16.27 1.05
C GLN A 51 -14.94 14.81 1.23
N VAL A 52 -14.65 14.11 0.12
CA VAL A 52 -14.19 12.72 0.15
C VAL A 52 -12.68 12.69 0.18
N VAL A 53 -12.11 11.88 1.07
CA VAL A 53 -10.67 11.62 1.17
C VAL A 53 -10.42 10.13 1.33
N ASP A 54 -9.25 9.66 0.88
CA ASP A 54 -8.80 8.29 1.12
C ASP A 54 -7.91 8.20 2.36
N LEU A 55 -7.68 6.99 2.87
CA LEU A 55 -6.71 6.73 3.93
C LEU A 55 -5.26 6.83 3.42
N GLY A 56 -4.86 8.00 2.94
CA GLY A 56 -3.60 8.26 2.26
C GLY A 56 -3.71 8.16 0.74
N PRO A 57 -2.60 8.29 -0.03
CA PRO A 57 -2.62 8.36 -1.49
C PRO A 57 -2.79 6.99 -2.15
N HIS A 58 -3.99 6.53 -2.31
CA HIS A 58 -4.32 5.21 -2.89
C HIS A 58 -4.69 5.34 -4.38
N ARG A 59 -3.69 5.43 -5.26
CA ARG A 59 -3.91 5.37 -6.70
C ARG A 59 -4.10 3.93 -7.20
N PHE A 60 -4.92 3.72 -8.23
CA PHE A 60 -4.94 2.47 -8.95
C PHE A 60 -3.97 2.51 -10.14
N PHE A 61 -3.14 1.48 -10.24
CA PHE A 61 -2.22 1.29 -11.35
C PHE A 61 -1.84 -0.18 -11.47
N SER A 62 -2.06 -0.77 -12.62
CA SER A 62 -1.57 -2.10 -12.97
C SER A 62 -1.15 -2.14 -14.43
N LYS A 63 -0.26 -3.06 -14.77
CA LYS A 63 0.06 -3.44 -16.15
C LYS A 63 -0.65 -4.72 -16.56
N ASP A 64 -1.19 -5.45 -15.60
CA ASP A 64 -1.89 -6.70 -15.85
C ASP A 64 -3.24 -6.44 -16.51
N LYS A 65 -3.48 -7.13 -17.64
CA LYS A 65 -4.71 -6.97 -18.44
C LYS A 65 -5.93 -7.48 -17.68
N LYS A 66 -5.81 -8.61 -16.96
CA LYS A 66 -6.93 -9.20 -16.22
C LYS A 66 -7.36 -8.30 -15.07
N ILE A 67 -6.37 -7.79 -14.31
CA ILE A 67 -6.62 -6.86 -13.20
C ILE A 67 -7.28 -5.58 -13.70
N ASN A 68 -6.76 -4.99 -14.78
CA ASN A 68 -7.32 -3.78 -15.37
C ASN A 68 -8.73 -4.01 -15.92
N ALA A 69 -9.00 -5.17 -16.53
CA ALA A 69 -10.32 -5.53 -17.02
C ALA A 69 -11.33 -5.66 -15.88
N LEU A 70 -10.96 -6.35 -14.80
CA LEU A 70 -11.80 -6.48 -13.61
C LEU A 70 -12.09 -5.12 -12.97
N TRP A 71 -11.05 -4.28 -12.83
CA TRP A 71 -11.23 -2.96 -12.25
C TRP A 71 -12.19 -2.10 -13.06
N LEU A 72 -12.08 -2.10 -14.40
CA LEU A 72 -12.99 -1.39 -15.28
C LEU A 72 -14.42 -1.97 -15.28
N GLU A 73 -14.55 -3.30 -15.17
CA GLU A 73 -15.85 -3.97 -15.02
C GLU A 73 -16.61 -3.44 -13.80
N VAL A 74 -15.90 -3.27 -12.68
CA VAL A 74 -16.49 -2.79 -11.41
C VAL A 74 -16.74 -1.28 -11.42
N VAL A 75 -15.77 -0.50 -11.88
CA VAL A 75 -15.84 0.97 -11.80
C VAL A 75 -16.79 1.52 -12.87
N GLY A 76 -16.85 0.91 -14.06
CA GLY A 76 -17.54 1.46 -15.22
C GLY A 76 -16.90 2.75 -15.68
N ASP A 77 -17.72 3.78 -15.90
CA ASP A 77 -17.27 5.10 -16.36
C ASP A 77 -16.94 6.07 -15.21
N ASP A 78 -17.11 5.64 -13.95
CA ASP A 78 -16.95 6.49 -12.78
C ASP A 78 -15.48 6.67 -12.36
N PHE A 79 -14.61 7.03 -13.30
CA PHE A 79 -13.20 7.34 -13.02
C PHE A 79 -12.66 8.43 -13.93
N ASP A 80 -11.56 9.02 -13.50
CA ASP A 80 -10.76 9.96 -14.28
C ASP A 80 -9.31 9.50 -14.41
N ILE A 81 -8.62 9.99 -15.45
CA ILE A 81 -7.19 9.81 -15.61
C ILE A 81 -6.47 11.02 -15.04
N VAL A 82 -5.77 10.80 -13.95
CA VAL A 82 -5.03 11.84 -13.22
C VAL A 82 -3.57 11.84 -13.65
N ARG A 83 -3.08 13.00 -14.09
CA ARG A 83 -1.65 13.19 -14.37
C ARG A 83 -0.90 13.30 -13.05
N ARG A 84 -0.01 12.34 -12.80
CA ARG A 84 0.77 12.29 -11.56
C ARG A 84 1.78 13.43 -11.47
N LYS A 85 1.72 14.16 -10.36
CA LYS A 85 2.77 15.08 -9.93
C LYS A 85 3.13 14.77 -8.48
N THR A 86 4.38 14.40 -8.25
CA THR A 86 4.88 14.00 -6.95
C THR A 86 6.33 14.43 -6.83
N ARG A 87 6.70 15.02 -5.70
CA ARG A 87 8.06 15.46 -5.43
C ARG A 87 8.53 14.96 -4.06
N ILE A 88 9.85 15.05 -3.85
CA ILE A 88 10.50 14.86 -2.57
C ILE A 88 10.81 16.23 -2.00
N TYR A 89 10.46 16.47 -0.74
CA TYR A 89 10.89 17.63 0.02
C TYR A 89 12.10 17.26 0.90
N TYR A 90 13.19 17.96 0.73
CA TYR A 90 14.42 17.81 1.50
C TYR A 90 15.15 19.14 1.60
N ASN A 91 15.49 19.56 2.82
CA ASN A 91 16.24 20.79 3.10
C ASN A 91 15.68 22.01 2.34
N LYS A 92 14.38 22.30 2.54
CA LYS A 92 13.64 23.42 1.93
C LYS A 92 13.63 23.42 0.38
N THR A 93 13.95 22.28 -0.25
CA THR A 93 14.02 22.13 -1.70
C THR A 93 13.14 20.97 -2.16
N PHE A 94 12.47 21.16 -3.31
CA PHE A 94 11.66 20.13 -3.94
C PHE A 94 12.41 19.43 -5.07
N PHE A 95 12.47 18.11 -5.02
CA PHE A 95 13.07 17.26 -6.04
C PHE A 95 12.00 16.43 -6.76
N ASP A 96 12.10 16.30 -8.07
CA ASP A 96 11.18 15.47 -8.86
C ASP A 96 11.24 14.00 -8.41
N TYR A 97 10.10 13.34 -8.43
CA TYR A 97 10.03 11.90 -8.21
C TYR A 97 9.38 11.17 -9.42
N PRO A 98 10.05 10.21 -10.05
CA PRO A 98 11.42 9.71 -9.75
C PRO A 98 12.50 10.79 -9.92
N ILE A 99 13.58 10.66 -9.14
CA ILE A 99 14.69 11.62 -9.13
C ILE A 99 15.25 11.78 -10.55
N ARG A 100 15.25 13.01 -11.06
CA ARG A 100 15.86 13.38 -12.34
C ARG A 100 17.23 14.01 -12.09
N ALA A 101 18.26 13.54 -12.79
CA ALA A 101 19.64 13.99 -12.56
C ALA A 101 19.82 15.51 -12.62
N PHE A 102 19.24 16.18 -13.62
CA PHE A 102 19.34 17.65 -13.76
C PHE A 102 18.63 18.39 -12.62
N ASN A 103 17.45 17.95 -12.22
CA ASN A 103 16.70 18.52 -11.10
C ASN A 103 17.47 18.29 -9.78
N ALA A 104 18.05 17.10 -9.57
CA ALA A 104 18.87 16.80 -8.41
C ALA A 104 20.15 17.65 -8.36
N LEU A 105 20.83 17.85 -9.49
CA LEU A 105 22.00 18.71 -9.61
C LEU A 105 21.65 20.17 -9.23
N LYS A 106 20.56 20.70 -9.77
CA LYS A 106 20.10 22.06 -9.48
C LYS A 106 19.72 22.23 -8.01
N GLY A 107 18.99 21.28 -7.43
CA GLY A 107 18.50 21.35 -6.06
C GLY A 107 19.59 21.14 -5.01
N LEU A 108 20.55 20.24 -5.25
CA LEU A 108 21.67 19.97 -4.35
C LEU A 108 22.80 21.01 -4.49
N GLY A 109 22.90 21.71 -5.63
CA GLY A 109 24.02 22.53 -5.99
C GLY A 109 25.23 21.71 -6.45
N ILE A 110 26.14 22.37 -7.19
CA ILE A 110 27.28 21.73 -7.86
C ILE A 110 28.19 21.00 -6.85
N TRP A 111 28.44 21.58 -5.69
CA TRP A 111 29.33 21.00 -4.67
C TRP A 111 28.78 19.67 -4.12
N GLN A 112 27.54 19.66 -3.67
CA GLN A 112 26.92 18.42 -3.13
C GLN A 112 26.78 17.34 -4.20
N ALA A 113 26.42 17.74 -5.42
CA ALA A 113 26.31 16.83 -6.55
C ALA A 113 27.65 16.19 -6.93
N SER A 114 28.76 16.97 -6.93
CA SER A 114 30.11 16.46 -7.15
C SER A 114 30.50 15.46 -6.06
N LEU A 115 30.19 15.73 -4.80
CA LEU A 115 30.45 14.81 -3.69
C LEU A 115 29.60 13.52 -3.80
N CYS A 116 28.37 13.60 -4.31
CA CYS A 116 27.55 12.41 -4.58
C CYS A 116 28.17 11.55 -5.69
N LEU A 117 28.66 12.19 -6.76
CA LEU A 117 29.35 11.49 -7.85
C LEU A 117 30.65 10.83 -7.37
N LEU A 118 31.48 11.53 -6.61
CA LEU A 118 32.69 10.95 -6.03
C LEU A 118 32.37 9.75 -5.12
N SER A 119 31.34 9.89 -4.28
CA SER A 119 30.89 8.79 -3.42
C SER A 119 30.37 7.58 -4.22
N TYR A 120 29.72 7.83 -5.36
CA TYR A 120 29.33 6.75 -6.29
C TYR A 120 30.53 6.07 -6.95
N LEU A 121 31.50 6.86 -7.48
CA LEU A 121 32.73 6.33 -8.09
C LEU A 121 33.55 5.52 -7.06
N GLN A 122 33.63 5.99 -5.81
CA GLN A 122 34.25 5.23 -4.73
C GLN A 122 33.64 3.84 -4.58
N GLN A 123 32.32 3.69 -4.69
CA GLN A 123 31.68 2.37 -4.63
C GLN A 123 31.96 1.49 -5.85
N LYS A 124 32.35 2.06 -6.98
CA LYS A 124 32.79 1.27 -8.15
C LYS A 124 34.19 0.70 -7.94
N VAL A 125 35.07 1.40 -7.23
CA VAL A 125 36.45 0.96 -6.95
C VAL A 125 36.52 0.12 -5.67
N PHE A 126 35.80 0.57 -4.63
CA PHE A 126 35.76 -0.07 -3.30
C PHE A 126 34.31 -0.34 -2.89
N PRO A 127 33.67 -1.37 -3.47
CA PRO A 127 32.26 -1.66 -3.20
C PRO A 127 32.04 -2.17 -1.77
N VAL A 128 30.94 -1.77 -1.15
CA VAL A 128 30.44 -2.36 0.09
C VAL A 128 30.25 -3.86 -0.16
N LYS A 129 30.78 -4.69 0.74
CA LYS A 129 30.74 -6.16 0.62
C LYS A 129 29.38 -6.72 1.03
N ASP A 130 28.90 -6.31 2.18
CA ASP A 130 27.59 -6.73 2.70
C ASP A 130 26.47 -5.93 2.05
N THR A 131 25.59 -6.61 1.32
CA THR A 131 24.41 -6.07 0.65
C THR A 131 23.11 -6.74 1.13
N SER A 132 23.17 -7.47 2.23
CA SER A 132 21.99 -8.11 2.85
C SER A 132 21.06 -7.08 3.50
N THR A 133 21.57 -5.89 3.85
CA THR A 133 20.81 -4.81 4.43
C THR A 133 20.43 -3.76 3.38
N PHE A 134 19.37 -3.00 3.66
CA PHE A 134 18.93 -1.87 2.84
C PHE A 134 20.07 -0.84 2.65
N GLU A 135 20.77 -0.46 3.73
CA GLU A 135 21.91 0.47 3.65
C GLU A 135 23.00 -0.05 2.70
N GLY A 136 23.42 -1.30 2.90
CA GLY A 136 24.48 -1.90 2.10
C GLY A 136 24.10 -1.98 0.61
N TRP A 137 22.87 -2.44 0.34
CA TRP A 137 22.35 -2.60 -1.03
C TRP A 137 22.23 -1.25 -1.78
N VAL A 138 21.66 -0.23 -1.12
CA VAL A 138 21.50 1.11 -1.72
C VAL A 138 22.84 1.81 -1.87
N THR A 139 23.72 1.73 -0.84
CA THR A 139 25.04 2.35 -0.87
C THR A 139 25.88 1.81 -2.01
N ARG A 140 25.90 0.49 -2.22
CA ARG A 140 26.63 -0.13 -3.32
C ARG A 140 26.20 0.35 -4.70
N ARG A 141 24.91 0.67 -4.86
CA ARG A 141 24.32 1.10 -6.15
C ARG A 141 24.41 2.60 -6.40
N PHE A 142 24.26 3.41 -5.37
CA PHE A 142 24.08 4.87 -5.53
C PHE A 142 25.18 5.70 -4.84
N GLY A 143 26.02 5.07 -4.02
CA GLY A 143 27.01 5.76 -3.19
C GLY A 143 26.42 6.20 -1.84
N LYS A 144 27.28 6.20 -0.82
CA LYS A 144 26.90 6.48 0.57
C LYS A 144 26.28 7.87 0.76
N ARG A 145 26.71 8.87 -0.03
CA ARG A 145 26.20 10.23 0.12
C ARG A 145 24.78 10.37 -0.39
N LEU A 146 24.47 9.80 -1.56
CA LEU A 146 23.14 9.85 -2.15
C LEU A 146 22.14 9.01 -1.34
N TYR A 147 22.61 7.86 -0.80
CA TYR A 147 21.86 7.08 0.17
C TYR A 147 21.43 7.93 1.37
N ARG A 148 22.35 8.68 2.00
CA ARG A 148 22.04 9.51 3.17
C ARG A 148 21.03 10.62 2.88
N ILE A 149 21.07 11.21 1.68
CA ILE A 149 20.18 12.33 1.31
C ILE A 149 18.78 11.85 0.97
N PHE A 150 18.65 10.81 0.12
CA PHE A 150 17.37 10.45 -0.49
C PHE A 150 16.75 9.14 0.01
N PHE A 151 17.45 8.38 0.84
CA PHE A 151 16.92 7.07 1.25
C PHE A 151 16.87 6.90 2.76
N LYS A 152 17.91 7.29 3.49
CA LYS A 152 18.07 6.95 4.90
C LYS A 152 16.91 7.49 5.74
N THR A 153 16.76 8.80 5.85
CA THR A 153 15.79 9.45 6.75
C THR A 153 14.36 8.97 6.48
N TYR A 154 13.95 8.97 5.22
CA TYR A 154 12.61 8.52 4.85
C TYR A 154 12.37 7.04 5.18
N SER A 155 13.34 6.16 4.87
CA SER A 155 13.19 4.73 5.16
C SER A 155 13.18 4.45 6.67
N GLU A 156 14.01 5.14 7.45
CA GLU A 156 14.01 4.99 8.92
C GLU A 156 12.72 5.53 9.56
N LYS A 157 12.15 6.63 9.05
CA LYS A 157 10.81 7.09 9.45
C LYS A 157 9.74 6.05 9.16
N LEU A 158 9.69 5.55 7.92
CA LEU A 158 8.68 4.61 7.46
C LEU A 158 8.74 3.29 8.24
N TRP A 159 9.94 2.71 8.37
CA TRP A 159 10.10 1.35 8.93
C TRP A 159 10.33 1.32 10.44
N GLY A 160 10.70 2.44 11.05
CA GLY A 160 10.96 2.54 12.50
C GLY A 160 12.16 1.72 13.00
N ILE A 161 13.01 1.28 12.07
CA ILE A 161 14.26 0.58 12.34
C ILE A 161 15.38 1.20 11.51
N LYS A 162 16.63 1.01 11.92
CA LYS A 162 17.78 1.50 11.17
C LYS A 162 17.88 0.81 9.81
N CYS A 163 18.33 1.53 8.81
CA CYS A 163 18.57 0.96 7.47
C CYS A 163 19.61 -0.17 7.46
N THR A 164 20.42 -0.32 8.52
CA THR A 164 21.32 -1.43 8.77
C THR A 164 20.63 -2.69 9.30
N GLU A 165 19.40 -2.56 9.77
CA GLU A 165 18.56 -3.64 10.31
C GLU A 165 17.41 -4.00 9.35
N LEU A 166 17.16 -3.15 8.35
CA LEU A 166 16.17 -3.38 7.30
C LEU A 166 16.74 -4.31 6.24
N ASP A 167 16.00 -5.35 5.87
CA ASP A 167 16.40 -6.31 4.85
C ASP A 167 16.50 -5.67 3.46
N SER A 168 17.44 -6.16 2.65
CA SER A 168 17.64 -5.69 1.27
C SER A 168 16.48 -6.04 0.33
N ASP A 169 15.64 -7.01 0.67
CA ASP A 169 14.49 -7.41 -0.14
C ASP A 169 13.58 -6.24 -0.45
N PHE A 170 13.33 -5.38 0.54
CA PHE A 170 12.54 -4.16 0.31
C PHE A 170 13.16 -3.26 -0.75
N ALA A 171 14.48 -3.04 -0.69
CA ALA A 171 15.19 -2.23 -1.68
C ALA A 171 15.17 -2.89 -3.07
N SER A 172 15.41 -4.20 -3.10
CA SER A 172 15.47 -4.97 -4.34
C SER A 172 14.15 -4.96 -5.09
N GLN A 173 13.04 -5.05 -4.37
CA GLN A 173 11.68 -5.04 -4.92
C GLN A 173 11.25 -3.66 -5.46
N ARG A 174 11.72 -2.56 -4.84
CA ARG A 174 11.25 -1.20 -5.14
C ARG A 174 12.19 -0.38 -6.03
N ILE A 175 13.50 -0.66 -5.99
CA ILE A 175 14.53 0.20 -6.57
C ILE A 175 15.26 -0.48 -7.74
N LYS A 176 14.91 -1.72 -8.10
CA LYS A 176 15.60 -2.53 -9.13
C LYS A 176 15.91 -1.80 -10.43
N LYS A 177 15.00 -0.96 -10.91
CA LYS A 177 15.08 -0.29 -12.22
C LYS A 177 15.77 1.07 -12.21
N LEU A 178 16.17 1.59 -11.03
CA LEU A 178 16.86 2.87 -10.95
C LEU A 178 18.38 2.63 -11.16
N SER A 179 18.90 3.01 -12.32
CA SER A 179 20.31 3.09 -12.59
C SER A 179 20.77 4.55 -12.58
N LEU A 180 21.64 4.91 -11.62
CA LEU A 180 22.23 6.26 -11.59
C LEU A 180 23.04 6.53 -12.87
N PHE A 181 23.68 5.51 -13.42
CA PHE A 181 24.44 5.63 -14.67
C PHE A 181 23.55 5.97 -15.85
N GLU A 182 22.39 5.31 -15.99
CA GLU A 182 21.42 5.63 -17.03
C GLU A 182 20.80 7.03 -16.82
N ALA A 183 20.50 7.40 -15.56
CA ALA A 183 20.00 8.72 -15.24
C ALA A 183 21.01 9.82 -15.61
N ILE A 184 22.30 9.62 -15.33
CA ILE A 184 23.39 10.54 -15.71
C ILE A 184 23.60 10.54 -17.24
N LYS A 185 23.65 9.36 -17.87
CA LYS A 185 23.77 9.23 -19.33
C LYS A 185 22.64 9.96 -20.04
N ASN A 186 21.40 9.76 -19.61
CA ASN A 186 20.22 10.41 -20.18
C ASN A 186 20.18 11.94 -19.93
N ALA A 187 20.85 12.42 -18.86
CA ALA A 187 20.98 13.84 -18.59
C ALA A 187 22.06 14.52 -19.47
N ILE A 188 23.11 13.78 -19.84
CA ILE A 188 24.22 14.29 -20.69
C ILE A 188 23.82 14.21 -22.17
N VAL A 189 23.13 13.17 -22.57
CA VAL A 189 22.61 13.01 -23.92
C VAL A 189 21.25 13.71 -24.01
N ILE A 190 21.27 15.01 -24.38
CA ILE A 190 20.07 15.78 -24.69
C ILE A 190 19.48 15.21 -25.99
N THR A 191 18.83 14.08 -25.91
CA THR A 191 18.00 13.58 -27.02
C THR A 191 16.56 14.01 -26.77
N ASN A 192 16.04 14.86 -27.64
CA ASN A 192 14.66 15.34 -27.76
C ASN A 192 13.65 14.17 -28.05
N LYS A 193 13.79 13.01 -27.41
CA LYS A 193 12.93 11.84 -27.62
C LYS A 193 12.22 11.39 -26.34
N SER A 194 11.63 12.31 -25.59
CA SER A 194 10.62 11.93 -24.59
C SER A 194 9.22 12.34 -25.04
N LYS A 195 8.77 11.83 -26.21
CA LYS A 195 7.38 11.98 -26.68
C LYS A 195 6.42 10.89 -26.19
N HIS A 196 6.88 9.98 -25.33
CA HIS A 196 5.98 9.04 -24.68
C HIS A 196 5.97 9.38 -23.19
N ALA A 197 4.84 9.96 -22.72
CA ALA A 197 4.50 9.96 -21.31
C ALA A 197 4.64 8.50 -20.83
N THR A 198 5.57 8.25 -19.90
CA THR A 198 5.74 6.91 -19.38
C THR A 198 4.47 6.54 -18.63
N LEU A 199 4.03 5.27 -18.69
CA LEU A 199 2.88 4.72 -17.98
C LEU A 199 2.87 5.06 -16.47
N VAL A 200 4.00 5.51 -15.93
CA VAL A 200 4.19 5.96 -14.55
C VAL A 200 3.70 7.39 -14.32
N ASP A 201 3.43 8.17 -15.38
CA ASP A 201 3.11 9.59 -15.30
C ASP A 201 1.60 9.88 -15.16
N GLN A 202 0.76 8.84 -15.22
CA GLN A 202 -0.70 8.96 -15.03
C GLN A 202 -1.26 7.70 -14.36
N PHE A 203 -2.43 7.83 -13.75
CA PHE A 203 -3.15 6.71 -13.11
C PHE A 203 -4.66 6.93 -13.22
N ALA A 204 -5.42 5.83 -13.20
CA ALA A 204 -6.87 5.87 -13.08
C ALA A 204 -7.26 6.13 -11.62
N TYR A 205 -8.28 6.96 -11.41
CA TYR A 205 -8.77 7.28 -10.07
C TYR A 205 -10.30 7.42 -10.08
N PRO A 206 -11.02 6.69 -9.19
CA PRO A 206 -12.47 6.72 -9.12
C PRO A 206 -12.97 8.09 -8.64
N VAL A 207 -14.03 8.61 -9.26
CA VAL A 207 -14.57 9.94 -8.92
C VAL A 207 -15.17 10.03 -7.51
N GLY A 208 -15.54 8.90 -6.91
CA GLY A 208 -16.03 8.80 -5.53
C GLY A 208 -14.96 8.40 -4.51
N GLY A 209 -13.65 8.55 -4.84
CA GLY A 209 -12.53 8.05 -4.05
C GLY A 209 -12.28 6.56 -4.24
N THR A 210 -11.10 6.09 -3.83
CA THR A 210 -10.69 4.69 -4.02
C THR A 210 -11.66 3.69 -3.41
N GLY A 211 -12.26 4.01 -2.26
CA GLY A 211 -13.22 3.15 -1.56
C GLY A 211 -14.50 2.88 -2.34
N SER A 212 -14.85 3.74 -3.31
CA SER A 212 -16.05 3.54 -4.14
C SER A 212 -16.00 2.25 -4.97
N VAL A 213 -14.82 1.82 -5.39
CA VAL A 213 -14.61 0.55 -6.11
C VAL A 213 -15.07 -0.64 -5.27
N TYR A 214 -14.65 -0.64 -4.00
CA TYR A 214 -14.93 -1.75 -3.09
C TYR A 214 -16.37 -1.75 -2.57
N ARG A 215 -16.99 -0.57 -2.44
CA ARG A 215 -18.44 -0.49 -2.21
C ARG A 215 -19.23 -1.07 -3.40
N LYS A 216 -18.86 -0.74 -4.64
CA LYS A 216 -19.49 -1.33 -5.83
C LYS A 216 -19.29 -2.86 -5.89
N MET A 217 -18.12 -3.37 -5.50
CA MET A 217 -17.91 -4.83 -5.37
C MET A 217 -18.86 -5.44 -4.35
N MET A 218 -18.99 -4.82 -3.16
CA MET A 218 -19.93 -5.25 -2.13
C MET A 218 -21.36 -5.30 -2.64
N ASP A 219 -21.82 -4.22 -3.30
CA ASP A 219 -23.18 -4.14 -3.84
C ASP A 219 -23.45 -5.26 -4.86
N GLN A 220 -22.47 -5.57 -5.72
CA GLN A 220 -22.57 -6.68 -6.67
C GLN A 220 -22.58 -8.05 -6.01
N ILE A 221 -21.76 -8.26 -4.96
CA ILE A 221 -21.77 -9.50 -4.18
C ILE A 221 -23.16 -9.74 -3.59
N ILE A 222 -23.77 -8.71 -3.00
CA ILE A 222 -25.13 -8.77 -2.43
C ILE A 222 -26.17 -9.01 -3.53
N ALA A 223 -26.06 -8.30 -4.65
CA ALA A 223 -26.98 -8.46 -5.79
C ALA A 223 -26.92 -9.89 -6.38
N ASN A 224 -25.78 -10.55 -6.32
CA ASN A 224 -25.59 -11.93 -6.74
C ASN A 224 -26.07 -12.96 -5.69
N GLY A 225 -26.53 -12.50 -4.49
CA GLY A 225 -27.05 -13.35 -3.42
C GLY A 225 -26.04 -13.74 -2.36
N GLY A 226 -24.84 -13.13 -2.33
CA GLY A 226 -23.89 -13.24 -1.22
C GLY A 226 -24.24 -12.32 -0.07
N ALA A 227 -23.68 -12.54 1.11
CA ALA A 227 -23.84 -11.69 2.29
C ALA A 227 -22.54 -10.98 2.67
N VAL A 228 -22.67 -9.73 3.11
CA VAL A 228 -21.55 -8.95 3.65
C VAL A 228 -21.94 -8.45 5.04
N HIS A 229 -21.24 -8.93 6.05
CA HIS A 229 -21.48 -8.67 7.46
C HIS A 229 -20.44 -7.64 7.92
N LEU A 230 -20.87 -6.41 8.13
CA LEU A 230 -20.07 -5.32 8.72
C LEU A 230 -20.15 -5.38 10.24
N ASP A 231 -19.22 -4.70 10.94
CA ASP A 231 -19.11 -4.75 12.40
C ASP A 231 -19.16 -6.17 12.97
N THR A 232 -18.61 -7.13 12.20
CA THR A 232 -18.69 -8.55 12.52
C THR A 232 -17.29 -9.19 12.54
N PRO A 233 -16.53 -8.97 13.60
CA PRO A 233 -15.20 -9.56 13.72
C PRO A 233 -15.27 -11.08 13.98
N VAL A 234 -14.40 -11.82 13.29
CA VAL A 234 -14.22 -13.26 13.49
C VAL A 234 -13.30 -13.49 14.68
N GLU A 235 -13.77 -14.19 15.71
CA GLU A 235 -12.99 -14.50 16.92
C GLU A 235 -12.04 -15.67 16.72
N LYS A 236 -12.51 -16.77 16.05
CA LYS A 236 -11.69 -17.97 15.83
C LYS A 236 -11.94 -18.58 14.45
N VAL A 237 -10.89 -19.18 13.90
CA VAL A 237 -10.98 -20.10 12.77
C VAL A 237 -10.84 -21.53 13.35
N ILE A 238 -11.92 -22.27 13.32
CA ILE A 238 -11.96 -23.64 13.88
C ILE A 238 -11.47 -24.60 12.81
N THR A 239 -10.49 -25.42 13.19
CA THR A 239 -9.93 -26.46 12.33
C THR A 239 -10.01 -27.80 13.01
N GLU A 240 -10.32 -28.85 12.25
CA GLU A 240 -10.30 -30.24 12.67
C GLU A 240 -9.50 -31.07 11.67
N ASN A 241 -8.61 -31.94 12.15
CA ASN A 241 -7.75 -32.79 11.30
C ASN A 241 -7.00 -32.02 10.21
N ASN A 242 -6.45 -30.83 10.56
CA ASN A 242 -5.79 -29.89 9.62
C ASN A 242 -6.69 -29.45 8.45
N LYS A 243 -7.97 -29.31 8.69
CA LYS A 243 -8.93 -28.77 7.73
C LYS A 243 -9.78 -27.71 8.40
N VAL A 244 -10.12 -26.65 7.67
CA VAL A 244 -11.11 -25.67 8.14
C VAL A 244 -12.47 -26.35 8.31
N GLU A 245 -13.15 -26.05 9.42
CA GLU A 245 -14.49 -26.55 9.72
C GLU A 245 -15.49 -25.42 9.89
N ALA A 246 -15.15 -24.40 10.70
CA ALA A 246 -16.09 -23.33 11.03
C ALA A 246 -15.38 -22.03 11.38
N LEU A 247 -16.15 -20.96 11.40
CA LEU A 247 -15.79 -19.68 12.05
C LEU A 247 -16.60 -19.54 13.35
N LEU A 248 -15.96 -18.97 14.38
CA LEU A 248 -16.62 -18.47 15.57
C LEU A 248 -16.57 -16.94 15.52
N LEU A 249 -17.72 -16.30 15.60
CA LEU A 249 -17.85 -14.85 15.64
C LEU A 249 -17.78 -14.35 17.10
N GLU A 250 -17.45 -13.08 17.31
CA GLU A 250 -17.39 -12.49 18.66
C GLU A 250 -18.74 -12.54 19.43
N ASN A 251 -19.86 -12.60 18.71
CA ASN A 251 -21.19 -12.79 19.32
C ASN A 251 -21.44 -14.23 19.80
N GLY A 252 -20.48 -15.15 19.63
CA GLY A 252 -20.55 -16.56 20.00
C GLY A 252 -21.22 -17.47 18.93
N GLU A 253 -21.59 -16.93 17.78
CA GLU A 253 -22.16 -17.71 16.69
C GLU A 253 -21.08 -18.56 16.01
N ARG A 254 -21.32 -19.88 15.83
CA ARG A 254 -20.47 -20.81 15.11
C ARG A 254 -21.12 -21.19 13.79
N ILE A 255 -20.41 -20.92 12.68
CA ILE A 255 -20.91 -21.17 11.33
C ILE A 255 -19.94 -22.05 10.57
N GLU A 256 -20.44 -23.12 9.95
CA GLU A 256 -19.64 -24.10 9.21
C GLU A 256 -19.43 -23.68 7.75
N TYR A 257 -18.18 -23.85 7.27
CA TYR A 257 -17.76 -23.52 5.92
C TYR A 257 -16.88 -24.62 5.31
N ASP A 258 -17.03 -24.81 4.00
CA ASP A 258 -16.16 -25.70 3.23
C ASP A 258 -14.79 -25.08 2.96
N HIS A 259 -14.74 -23.77 2.73
CA HIS A 259 -13.51 -22.99 2.49
C HIS A 259 -13.54 -21.67 3.25
N VAL A 260 -12.37 -21.25 3.70
CA VAL A 260 -12.15 -19.92 4.30
C VAL A 260 -11.02 -19.20 3.56
N ILE A 261 -11.30 -17.98 3.11
CA ILE A 261 -10.28 -17.05 2.61
C ILE A 261 -10.04 -16.01 3.70
N SER A 262 -8.82 -15.91 4.22
CA SER A 262 -8.46 -14.96 5.25
C SER A 262 -7.56 -13.85 4.71
N THR A 263 -7.96 -12.59 4.91
CA THR A 263 -7.13 -11.40 4.70
C THR A 263 -6.72 -10.75 6.03
N MET A 264 -7.10 -11.37 7.14
CA MET A 264 -6.75 -10.95 8.50
C MET A 264 -5.22 -10.84 8.64
N PRO A 265 -4.68 -9.91 9.44
CA PRO A 265 -3.24 -9.88 9.72
C PRO A 265 -2.72 -11.25 10.12
N LEU A 266 -1.62 -11.70 9.49
CA LEU A 266 -1.05 -13.05 9.65
C LEU A 266 -0.87 -13.44 11.13
N THR A 267 -0.35 -12.51 11.93
CA THR A 267 -0.13 -12.74 13.36
C THR A 267 -1.43 -13.00 14.11
N LEU A 268 -2.47 -12.25 13.76
CA LEU A 268 -3.79 -12.40 14.37
C LEU A 268 -4.48 -13.70 13.92
N LEU A 269 -4.35 -14.07 12.63
CA LEU A 269 -4.90 -15.32 12.13
C LEU A 269 -4.34 -16.53 12.88
N VAL A 270 -3.01 -16.57 13.08
CA VAL A 270 -2.35 -17.67 13.80
C VAL A 270 -2.81 -17.74 15.27
N GLU A 271 -2.96 -16.59 15.94
CA GLU A 271 -3.53 -16.52 17.29
C GLU A 271 -4.96 -17.09 17.34
N ARG A 272 -5.77 -16.81 16.32
CA ARG A 272 -7.18 -17.22 16.23
C ARG A 272 -7.39 -18.65 15.75
N LEU A 273 -6.34 -19.34 15.29
CA LEU A 273 -6.36 -20.80 15.05
C LEU A 273 -6.26 -21.63 16.34
N GLY A 274 -5.65 -21.08 17.39
CA GLY A 274 -5.66 -21.61 18.76
C GLY A 274 -4.72 -22.79 19.04
N ASN A 275 -4.54 -23.74 18.15
CA ASN A 275 -3.70 -24.94 18.34
C ASN A 275 -2.37 -24.81 17.62
N VAL A 276 -1.52 -23.90 18.10
CA VAL A 276 -0.22 -23.59 17.50
C VAL A 276 0.88 -23.91 18.51
N SER A 277 1.98 -24.51 18.05
CA SER A 277 3.13 -24.78 18.92
C SER A 277 3.74 -23.49 19.49
N GLU A 278 4.36 -23.56 20.68
CA GLU A 278 5.01 -22.39 21.28
C GLU A 278 6.13 -21.82 20.39
N ASP A 279 6.94 -22.68 19.76
CA ASP A 279 7.99 -22.24 18.81
C ASP A 279 7.41 -21.42 17.65
N LEU A 280 6.28 -21.84 17.09
CA LEU A 280 5.62 -21.10 16.02
C LEU A 280 4.99 -19.78 16.54
N SER A 281 4.42 -19.81 17.73
CA SER A 281 3.86 -18.63 18.40
C SER A 281 4.93 -17.57 18.67
N GLU A 282 6.14 -17.97 19.08
CA GLU A 282 7.28 -17.06 19.25
C GLU A 282 7.71 -16.41 17.92
N LYS A 283 7.76 -17.20 16.84
CA LYS A 283 8.06 -16.67 15.49
C LYS A 283 7.02 -15.65 15.06
N VAL A 284 5.73 -15.95 15.25
CA VAL A 284 4.62 -15.04 14.95
C VAL A 284 4.72 -13.74 15.75
N ARG A 285 4.95 -13.82 17.07
CA ARG A 285 5.14 -12.63 17.93
C ARG A 285 6.33 -11.77 17.53
N SER A 286 7.34 -12.36 16.89
CA SER A 286 8.51 -11.62 16.39
C SER A 286 8.26 -10.85 15.08
N LEU A 287 7.22 -11.18 14.34
CA LEU A 287 6.82 -10.47 13.11
C LEU A 287 6.18 -9.13 13.48
N LYS A 288 6.77 -8.05 13.01
CA LYS A 288 6.40 -6.69 13.37
C LYS A 288 5.62 -6.00 12.26
N PHE A 289 4.71 -5.14 12.69
CA PHE A 289 4.01 -4.20 11.81
C PHE A 289 4.23 -2.77 12.30
N ARG A 290 4.28 -1.83 11.36
CA ARG A 290 4.21 -0.39 11.65
C ARG A 290 2.76 0.05 11.64
N ASN A 291 2.43 0.96 12.53
CA ASN A 291 1.17 1.70 12.55
C ASN A 291 1.30 3.00 11.76
N THR A 292 0.17 3.58 11.40
CA THR A 292 0.11 4.89 10.75
C THR A 292 -0.94 5.75 11.44
N ILE A 293 -0.57 6.98 11.76
CA ILE A 293 -1.52 8.03 12.12
C ILE A 293 -1.68 8.92 10.90
N LEU A 294 -2.92 9.14 10.49
CA LEU A 294 -3.30 10.10 9.47
C LEU A 294 -3.89 11.32 10.16
N VAL A 295 -3.27 12.46 9.99
CA VAL A 295 -3.80 13.74 10.44
C VAL A 295 -4.29 14.51 9.22
N TYR A 296 -5.60 14.63 9.10
CA TYR A 296 -6.22 15.44 8.06
C TYR A 296 -6.34 16.87 8.55
N LEU A 297 -5.88 17.83 7.75
CA LEU A 297 -6.00 19.24 8.01
C LEU A 297 -6.96 19.87 7.01
N GLN A 298 -8.01 20.53 7.49
CA GLN A 298 -8.86 21.40 6.67
C GLN A 298 -8.17 22.78 6.58
N VAL A 299 -7.76 23.17 5.39
CA VAL A 299 -7.03 24.39 5.14
C VAL A 299 -7.88 25.38 4.34
N ASN A 300 -7.98 26.62 4.81
CA ASN A 300 -8.78 27.69 4.19
C ASN A 300 -8.08 28.29 2.97
N GLN A 301 -7.60 27.43 2.10
CA GLN A 301 -6.98 27.82 0.83
C GLN A 301 -7.37 26.80 -0.26
N ARG A 302 -7.72 27.32 -1.44
CA ARG A 302 -8.07 26.50 -2.59
C ARG A 302 -6.85 25.92 -3.29
N ASN A 303 -5.81 26.70 -3.46
CA ASN A 303 -4.62 26.34 -4.23
C ASN A 303 -3.39 26.42 -3.33
N LEU A 304 -2.95 25.26 -2.81
CA LEU A 304 -1.75 25.17 -1.98
C LEU A 304 -0.52 24.85 -2.85
N PHE A 305 -0.29 23.60 -3.11
CA PHE A 305 0.80 23.12 -3.95
C PHE A 305 0.26 22.12 -4.99
N PRO A 306 0.93 21.95 -6.14
CA PRO A 306 0.35 21.23 -7.29
C PRO A 306 0.52 19.70 -7.25
N ASP A 307 1.15 19.14 -6.22
CA ASP A 307 1.41 17.71 -6.11
C ASP A 307 0.20 16.97 -5.52
N GLN A 308 -0.08 15.74 -5.99
CA GLN A 308 -1.04 14.87 -5.33
C GLN A 308 -0.51 14.44 -3.96
N TRP A 309 0.81 14.16 -3.88
CA TRP A 309 1.47 13.92 -2.59
C TRP A 309 2.95 14.29 -2.66
N LEU A 310 3.52 14.56 -1.50
CA LEU A 310 4.93 14.84 -1.27
C LEU A 310 5.54 13.77 -0.36
N TYR A 311 6.75 13.34 -0.65
CA TYR A 311 7.57 12.55 0.26
C TYR A 311 8.46 13.49 1.08
N ILE A 312 8.40 13.39 2.40
CA ILE A 312 9.11 14.29 3.31
C ILE A 312 10.37 13.60 3.85
N HIS A 313 11.50 13.96 3.29
CA HIS A 313 12.82 13.41 3.65
C HIS A 313 13.57 14.29 4.67
N ASP A 314 12.95 15.38 5.09
CA ASP A 314 13.51 16.26 6.10
C ASP A 314 13.47 15.62 7.49
N SER A 315 14.54 15.78 8.28
CA SER A 315 14.63 15.25 9.64
C SER A 315 14.10 16.22 10.70
N GLU A 316 13.76 17.46 10.31
CA GLU A 316 13.25 18.48 11.24
C GLU A 316 11.75 18.30 11.53
N VAL A 317 11.07 17.43 10.81
CA VAL A 317 9.65 17.12 10.97
C VAL A 317 9.42 15.60 11.06
N GLU A 318 8.38 15.19 11.79
CA GLU A 318 8.03 13.77 11.96
C GLU A 318 7.22 13.23 10.79
N THR A 319 6.40 14.05 10.13
CA THR A 319 5.61 13.61 8.99
C THR A 319 6.48 13.02 7.89
N GLY A 320 6.07 11.90 7.32
CA GLY A 320 6.80 11.23 6.25
C GLY A 320 6.20 11.46 4.87
N ARG A 321 4.90 11.77 4.78
CA ARG A 321 4.19 12.01 3.52
C ARG A 321 3.05 12.98 3.73
N ILE A 322 2.82 13.87 2.75
CA ILE A 322 1.71 14.81 2.75
C ILE A 322 0.93 14.64 1.46
N THR A 323 -0.36 14.32 1.55
CA THR A 323 -1.28 14.18 0.42
C THR A 323 -2.17 15.40 0.31
N ASN A 324 -2.32 15.97 -0.88
CA ASN A 324 -3.27 17.02 -1.18
C ASN A 324 -4.40 16.46 -2.05
N PHE A 325 -5.56 16.19 -1.45
CA PHE A 325 -6.69 15.59 -2.14
C PHE A 325 -7.31 16.49 -3.20
N ARG A 326 -7.10 17.81 -3.11
CA ARG A 326 -7.61 18.75 -4.11
C ARG A 326 -7.00 18.54 -5.51
N ASN A 327 -5.83 17.94 -5.58
CA ASN A 327 -5.14 17.71 -6.86
C ASN A 327 -5.48 16.36 -7.52
N TRP A 328 -6.48 15.63 -7.01
CA TRP A 328 -6.89 14.34 -7.57
C TRP A 328 -8.01 14.53 -8.59
N VAL A 329 -9.25 14.44 -8.18
CA VAL A 329 -10.41 14.67 -9.05
C VAL A 329 -11.39 15.67 -8.41
N PRO A 330 -12.04 16.54 -9.22
CA PRO A 330 -12.92 17.59 -8.69
C PRO A 330 -14.09 17.06 -7.85
N GLN A 331 -14.59 15.88 -8.18
CA GLN A 331 -15.73 15.26 -7.50
C GLN A 331 -15.49 14.99 -6.01
N LEU A 332 -14.22 14.91 -5.56
CA LEU A 332 -13.90 14.72 -4.14
C LEU A 332 -14.28 15.93 -3.26
N TYR A 333 -14.22 17.13 -3.81
CA TYR A 333 -14.41 18.37 -3.05
C TYR A 333 -15.57 19.25 -3.56
N GLY A 334 -16.16 18.94 -4.73
CA GLY A 334 -17.26 19.73 -5.30
C GLY A 334 -16.92 21.21 -5.41
N ASP A 335 -17.79 22.08 -4.86
CA ASP A 335 -17.64 23.53 -4.89
C ASP A 335 -16.90 24.10 -3.66
N LYS A 336 -16.33 23.26 -2.79
CA LYS A 336 -15.63 23.71 -1.58
C LYS A 336 -14.35 24.47 -1.95
N ASP A 337 -14.08 25.57 -1.25
CA ASP A 337 -12.86 26.36 -1.43
C ASP A 337 -11.72 25.92 -0.50
N GLN A 338 -12.02 25.13 0.52
CA GLN A 338 -11.03 24.55 1.42
C GLN A 338 -10.34 23.34 0.77
N SER A 339 -9.04 23.20 1.03
CA SER A 339 -8.28 21.99 0.70
C SER A 339 -8.18 21.06 1.92
N ILE A 340 -8.17 19.76 1.69
CA ILE A 340 -7.84 18.79 2.73
C ILE A 340 -6.45 18.21 2.43
N LEU A 341 -5.54 18.38 3.40
CA LEU A 341 -4.24 17.75 3.41
C LEU A 341 -4.26 16.56 4.36
N CYS A 342 -3.58 15.45 4.00
CA CYS A 342 -3.37 14.33 4.89
C CYS A 342 -1.88 14.20 5.18
N MET A 343 -1.49 14.36 6.43
CA MET A 343 -0.14 14.18 6.93
C MET A 343 -0.02 12.80 7.58
N GLU A 344 1.00 12.03 7.17
CA GLU A 344 1.17 10.64 7.59
C GLU A 344 2.35 10.50 8.53
N TYR A 345 2.09 9.92 9.70
CA TYR A 345 3.06 9.61 10.74
C TYR A 345 3.12 8.10 10.95
N TRP A 346 4.33 7.54 10.91
CA TRP A 346 4.54 6.10 11.09
C TRP A 346 5.17 5.83 12.45
N CYS A 347 4.55 4.97 13.22
CA CYS A 347 4.94 4.69 14.61
C CYS A 347 4.71 3.23 15.00
N ASN A 348 5.24 2.83 16.14
CA ASN A 348 4.95 1.55 16.78
C ASN A 348 3.86 1.75 17.86
N PHE A 349 3.34 0.67 18.41
CA PHE A 349 2.36 0.74 19.49
C PHE A 349 2.93 1.36 20.78
N GLU A 350 4.24 1.21 20.99
CA GLU A 350 4.97 1.69 22.16
C GLU A 350 5.44 3.14 22.02
N ASP A 351 5.39 3.72 20.82
CA ASP A 351 5.86 5.08 20.57
C ASP A 351 4.92 6.10 21.23
N GLU A 352 5.48 7.17 21.81
CA GLU A 352 4.70 8.27 22.41
C GLU A 352 3.72 8.87 21.40
N LEU A 353 4.13 8.97 20.16
CA LEU A 353 3.29 9.51 19.09
C LEU A 353 2.00 8.71 18.88
N TRP A 354 2.05 7.36 18.94
CA TRP A 354 0.85 6.52 18.83
C TRP A 354 -0.13 6.75 19.98
N ASN A 355 0.41 6.98 21.16
CA ASN A 355 -0.35 7.15 22.40
C ASN A 355 -0.70 8.60 22.73
N SER A 356 -0.29 9.55 21.87
CA SER A 356 -0.62 10.97 22.03
C SER A 356 -2.11 11.23 21.80
N ASP A 357 -2.65 12.24 22.47
CA ASP A 357 -4.02 12.68 22.22
C ASP A 357 -4.16 13.43 20.88
N ASP A 358 -5.41 13.61 20.46
CA ASP A 358 -5.72 14.21 19.17
C ASP A 358 -5.35 15.70 19.10
N ASN A 359 -5.36 16.42 20.22
CA ASN A 359 -4.97 17.84 20.26
C ASN A 359 -3.46 17.99 20.02
N TYR A 360 -2.65 17.15 20.66
CA TYR A 360 -1.21 17.11 20.40
C TYR A 360 -0.92 16.84 18.92
N LEU A 361 -1.57 15.84 18.34
CA LEU A 361 -1.38 15.50 16.92
C LEU A 361 -1.82 16.61 15.97
N LYS A 362 -2.91 17.32 16.30
CA LYS A 362 -3.37 18.50 15.57
C LYS A 362 -2.33 19.63 15.63
N GLU A 363 -1.80 19.94 16.81
CA GLU A 363 -0.79 20.98 16.98
C GLU A 363 0.50 20.63 16.27
N LEU A 364 0.96 19.39 16.38
CA LEU A 364 2.14 18.87 15.68
C LEU A 364 1.98 19.05 14.17
N ALA A 365 0.91 18.53 13.59
CA ALA A 365 0.69 18.59 12.15
C ALA A 365 0.55 20.03 11.63
N THR A 366 -0.15 20.89 12.39
CA THR A 366 -0.33 22.30 12.07
C THR A 366 1.01 23.05 12.14
N GLY A 367 1.84 22.74 13.13
CA GLY A 367 3.19 23.34 13.25
C GLY A 367 4.13 22.86 12.13
N GLU A 368 4.08 21.58 11.76
CA GLU A 368 4.93 21.05 10.70
C GLU A 368 4.56 21.55 9.30
N ILE A 369 3.25 21.65 8.98
CA ILE A 369 2.84 22.18 7.66
C ILE A 369 3.25 23.64 7.47
N ASP A 370 3.20 24.43 8.54
CA ASP A 370 3.69 25.80 8.57
C ASP A 370 5.22 25.87 8.45
N HIS A 371 5.95 25.06 9.23
CA HIS A 371 7.40 24.95 9.18
C HIS A 371 7.92 24.60 7.77
N ILE A 372 7.26 23.68 7.09
CA ILE A 372 7.58 23.29 5.71
C ILE A 372 7.23 24.42 4.72
N GLY A 373 6.34 25.36 5.10
CA GLY A 373 5.88 26.46 4.28
C GLY A 373 4.87 26.05 3.20
N LEU A 374 4.07 25.02 3.45
CA LEU A 374 3.03 24.53 2.53
C LEU A 374 1.65 25.12 2.81
N ALA A 375 1.37 25.48 4.07
CA ALA A 375 0.20 26.22 4.49
C ALA A 375 0.55 27.00 5.77
N ALA A 376 0.01 28.20 5.95
CA ALA A 376 0.21 28.96 7.16
C ALA A 376 -0.65 28.36 8.31
N LYS A 377 -0.15 28.42 9.54
CA LYS A 377 -0.83 27.89 10.72
C LYS A 377 -2.23 28.45 10.89
N GLU A 378 -2.39 29.75 10.66
CA GLU A 378 -3.65 30.49 10.76
C GLU A 378 -4.69 30.11 9.70
N ASP A 379 -4.28 29.47 8.61
CA ASP A 379 -5.18 28.95 7.57
C ASP A 379 -5.76 27.56 7.90
N VAL A 380 -5.21 26.87 8.92
CA VAL A 380 -5.75 25.57 9.35
C VAL A 380 -6.98 25.78 10.20
N LEU A 381 -8.15 25.41 9.64
CA LEU A 381 -9.45 25.57 10.28
C LEU A 381 -9.74 24.46 11.30
N ASP A 382 -9.43 23.22 10.95
CA ASP A 382 -9.73 22.05 11.77
C ASP A 382 -8.82 20.87 11.41
N ALA A 383 -8.83 19.83 12.27
CA ALA A 383 -8.11 18.58 12.02
C ALA A 383 -8.95 17.36 12.43
N SER A 384 -8.79 16.27 11.70
CA SER A 384 -9.35 14.96 12.02
C SER A 384 -8.23 13.91 12.05
N ILE A 385 -8.22 13.07 13.06
CA ILE A 385 -7.19 12.08 13.30
C ILE A 385 -7.72 10.67 13.06
N PHE A 386 -6.96 9.88 12.30
CA PHE A 386 -7.30 8.49 12.03
C PHE A 386 -6.09 7.59 12.30
N ARG A 387 -6.24 6.61 13.21
CA ARG A 387 -5.18 5.66 13.57
C ARG A 387 -5.39 4.33 12.88
N ILE A 388 -4.38 3.86 12.16
CA ILE A 388 -4.39 2.58 11.45
C ILE A 388 -3.35 1.66 12.08
N PRO A 389 -3.77 0.67 12.87
CA PRO A 389 -2.86 -0.32 13.41
C PRO A 389 -2.38 -1.28 12.31
N ARG A 390 -1.16 -1.79 12.46
CA ARG A 390 -0.55 -2.82 11.60
C ARG A 390 -0.56 -2.48 10.10
N CYS A 391 -0.30 -1.21 9.74
CA CYS A 391 -0.39 -0.70 8.36
C CYS A 391 0.67 -1.31 7.42
N TYR A 392 1.89 -1.55 7.91
CA TYR A 392 3.03 -2.02 7.12
C TYR A 392 3.74 -3.20 7.78
N PRO A 393 3.88 -4.37 7.12
CA PRO A 393 4.77 -5.43 7.59
C PRO A 393 6.23 -4.97 7.55
N VAL A 394 6.99 -5.17 8.61
CA VAL A 394 8.38 -4.72 8.72
C VAL A 394 9.34 -5.81 8.27
N TYR A 395 10.12 -5.54 7.24
CA TYR A 395 11.12 -6.47 6.68
C TYR A 395 12.48 -6.27 7.37
N PHE A 396 12.57 -6.69 8.63
CA PHE A 396 13.84 -6.68 9.37
C PHE A 396 14.75 -7.83 8.92
N SER A 397 16.06 -7.68 9.09
CA SER A 397 17.03 -8.74 8.73
C SER A 397 16.69 -10.06 9.43
N GLY A 398 16.53 -11.14 8.64
CA GLY A 398 16.12 -12.47 9.12
C GLY A 398 14.61 -12.64 9.31
N TYR A 399 13.76 -11.74 8.84
CA TYR A 399 12.29 -11.88 8.93
C TYR A 399 11.77 -13.12 8.19
N LEU A 400 12.41 -13.53 7.09
CA LEU A 400 12.03 -14.72 6.34
C LEU A 400 12.17 -16.01 7.15
N GLU A 401 13.20 -16.11 7.98
CA GLU A 401 13.40 -17.25 8.90
C GLU A 401 12.25 -17.39 9.92
N LYS A 402 11.55 -16.30 10.21
CA LYS A 402 10.37 -16.28 11.06
C LYS A 402 9.10 -16.50 10.27
N LEU A 403 9.01 -15.94 9.07
CA LEU A 403 7.81 -15.98 8.24
C LEU A 403 7.59 -17.34 7.55
N GLU A 404 8.63 -17.93 6.94
CA GLU A 404 8.50 -19.17 6.19
C GLU A 404 7.93 -20.36 7.00
N PRO A 405 8.33 -20.59 8.27
CA PRO A 405 7.71 -21.63 9.08
C PRO A 405 6.21 -21.40 9.31
N VAL A 406 5.80 -20.13 9.44
CA VAL A 406 4.39 -19.75 9.60
C VAL A 406 3.60 -20.03 8.31
N GLN A 407 4.16 -19.66 7.16
CA GLN A 407 3.55 -19.97 5.87
C GLN A 407 3.38 -21.48 5.66
N LYS A 408 4.45 -22.25 5.90
CA LYS A 408 4.42 -23.72 5.81
C LYS A 408 3.37 -24.34 6.73
N PHE A 409 3.22 -23.82 7.94
CA PHE A 409 2.16 -24.28 8.85
C PHE A 409 0.77 -23.98 8.29
N LEU A 410 0.52 -22.77 7.82
CA LEU A 410 -0.77 -22.40 7.25
C LEU A 410 -1.11 -23.20 5.99
N ASP A 411 -0.12 -23.54 5.17
CA ASP A 411 -0.30 -24.40 3.99
C ASP A 411 -0.68 -25.86 4.35
N THR A 412 -0.43 -26.32 5.59
CA THR A 412 -0.92 -27.64 6.05
C THR A 412 -2.41 -27.66 6.35
N ILE A 413 -3.05 -26.50 6.47
CA ILE A 413 -4.47 -26.40 6.79
C ILE A 413 -5.26 -26.38 5.49
N SER A 414 -5.87 -27.53 5.17
CA SER A 414 -6.68 -27.66 3.98
C SER A 414 -7.86 -26.69 3.98
N HIS A 415 -8.18 -26.13 2.82
CA HIS A 415 -9.30 -25.21 2.58
C HIS A 415 -9.17 -23.84 3.29
N LEU A 416 -7.99 -23.52 3.84
CA LEU A 416 -7.63 -22.19 4.29
C LEU A 416 -6.76 -21.49 3.23
N HIS A 417 -7.22 -20.35 2.75
CA HIS A 417 -6.49 -19.54 1.76
C HIS A 417 -6.11 -18.21 2.39
N VAL A 418 -4.82 -17.93 2.51
CA VAL A 418 -4.31 -16.71 3.17
C VAL A 418 -3.83 -15.73 2.10
N ILE A 419 -4.48 -14.57 2.01
CA ILE A 419 -4.23 -13.59 0.96
C ILE A 419 -4.21 -12.15 1.50
N GLY A 420 -3.86 -11.22 0.63
CA GLY A 420 -3.89 -9.79 0.93
C GLY A 420 -2.62 -9.28 1.59
N ARG A 421 -2.57 -7.95 1.76
CA ARG A 421 -1.41 -7.25 2.30
C ARG A 421 -1.02 -7.71 3.70
N TYR A 422 -2.01 -7.85 4.57
CA TYR A 422 -1.81 -8.21 5.97
C TYR A 422 -1.74 -9.72 6.16
N GLY A 423 -2.59 -10.47 5.45
CA GLY A 423 -2.64 -11.93 5.54
C GLY A 423 -1.37 -12.57 5.03
N ALA A 424 -0.84 -12.13 3.90
CA ALA A 424 0.40 -12.66 3.35
C ALA A 424 1.68 -12.00 3.90
N TYR A 425 1.58 -11.07 4.86
CA TYR A 425 2.71 -10.30 5.38
C TYR A 425 3.53 -9.62 4.28
N LYS A 426 2.84 -8.95 3.33
CA LYS A 426 3.47 -8.34 2.14
C LYS A 426 3.14 -6.87 1.98
N TYR A 427 4.11 -6.11 1.48
CA TYR A 427 3.91 -4.71 1.13
C TYR A 427 3.25 -4.59 -0.26
N ASN A 428 2.02 -5.08 -0.37
CA ASN A 428 1.25 -5.08 -1.61
C ASN A 428 0.60 -3.73 -1.89
N ASN A 429 0.44 -3.40 -3.18
CA ASN A 429 -0.48 -2.36 -3.65
C ASN A 429 -1.86 -3.00 -3.94
N GLN A 430 -2.84 -2.20 -4.38
CA GLN A 430 -4.18 -2.66 -4.68
C GLN A 430 -4.20 -3.75 -5.76
N ASP A 431 -3.44 -3.56 -6.84
CA ASP A 431 -3.36 -4.51 -7.97
C ASP A 431 -2.87 -5.90 -7.53
N HIS A 432 -1.86 -5.97 -6.67
CA HIS A 432 -1.39 -7.24 -6.11
C HIS A 432 -2.44 -7.90 -5.21
N SER A 433 -3.16 -7.10 -4.41
CA SER A 433 -4.24 -7.61 -3.57
C SER A 433 -5.42 -8.11 -4.39
N ILE A 434 -5.78 -7.42 -5.46
CA ILE A 434 -6.78 -7.86 -6.43
C ILE A 434 -6.34 -9.18 -7.09
N LEU A 435 -5.08 -9.27 -7.53
CA LEU A 435 -4.55 -10.50 -8.13
C LEU A 435 -4.65 -11.69 -7.18
N MET A 436 -4.25 -11.50 -5.91
CA MET A 436 -4.36 -12.56 -4.90
C MET A 436 -5.82 -13.00 -4.71
N GLY A 437 -6.77 -12.07 -4.68
CA GLY A 437 -8.20 -12.38 -4.60
C GLY A 437 -8.71 -13.20 -5.80
N MET A 438 -8.29 -12.83 -7.02
CA MET A 438 -8.62 -13.58 -8.24
C MET A 438 -8.07 -15.02 -8.18
N MET A 439 -6.79 -15.16 -7.86
CA MET A 439 -6.14 -16.48 -7.77
C MET A 439 -6.72 -17.36 -6.67
N ALA A 440 -7.08 -16.81 -5.52
CA ALA A 440 -7.74 -17.57 -4.47
C ALA A 440 -9.11 -18.09 -4.91
N ALA A 441 -9.88 -17.28 -5.65
CA ALA A 441 -11.15 -17.73 -6.22
C ALA A 441 -10.94 -18.81 -7.30
N GLU A 442 -9.93 -18.67 -8.17
CA GLU A 442 -9.57 -19.68 -9.18
C GLU A 442 -9.13 -21.00 -8.53
N ASN A 443 -8.33 -20.95 -7.45
CA ASN A 443 -7.95 -22.17 -6.69
C ASN A 443 -9.17 -22.95 -6.18
N ILE A 444 -10.21 -22.26 -5.74
CA ILE A 444 -11.44 -22.90 -5.23
C ILE A 444 -12.34 -23.38 -6.38
N LEU A 445 -12.57 -22.55 -7.38
CA LEU A 445 -13.55 -22.82 -8.44
C LEU A 445 -13.05 -23.81 -9.50
N LEU A 446 -11.76 -23.71 -9.83
CA LEU A 446 -11.13 -24.47 -10.92
C LEU A 446 -10.23 -25.59 -10.41
N ASN A 447 -10.09 -25.71 -9.09
CA ASN A 447 -9.15 -26.63 -8.45
C ASN A 447 -7.69 -26.43 -8.95
N GLU A 448 -7.35 -25.16 -9.23
CA GLU A 448 -6.00 -24.75 -9.59
C GLU A 448 -5.14 -24.59 -8.34
N VAL A 449 -3.82 -24.55 -8.52
CA VAL A 449 -2.86 -24.36 -7.42
C VAL A 449 -1.96 -23.18 -7.76
N HIS A 450 -2.50 -21.98 -7.63
CA HIS A 450 -1.69 -20.76 -7.72
C HIS A 450 -0.91 -20.57 -6.41
N ASP A 451 0.37 -20.17 -6.54
CA ASP A 451 1.18 -19.76 -5.40
C ASP A 451 0.76 -18.37 -4.91
N LEU A 452 -0.04 -18.33 -3.86
CA LEU A 452 -0.52 -17.08 -3.25
C LEU A 452 0.58 -16.34 -2.47
N TRP A 453 1.61 -17.07 -1.99
CA TRP A 453 2.74 -16.47 -1.28
C TRP A 453 3.77 -15.84 -2.23
N GLY A 454 3.86 -16.29 -3.48
CA GLY A 454 4.82 -15.78 -4.48
C GLY A 454 4.48 -14.39 -5.01
N ILE A 455 3.24 -13.91 -4.84
CA ILE A 455 2.82 -12.61 -5.36
C ILE A 455 3.43 -11.47 -4.54
N ASN A 456 4.19 -10.61 -5.19
CA ASN A 456 4.82 -9.44 -4.58
C ASN A 456 4.91 -8.30 -5.60
N THR A 457 5.49 -7.16 -5.19
CA THR A 457 5.65 -5.98 -6.04
C THR A 457 6.60 -6.19 -7.25
N ASP A 458 7.31 -7.31 -7.29
CA ASP A 458 8.17 -7.74 -8.40
C ASP A 458 7.48 -8.70 -9.38
N TYR A 459 6.22 -9.07 -9.12
CA TYR A 459 5.46 -9.95 -9.99
C TYR A 459 5.24 -9.26 -11.35
N GLU A 460 6.21 -9.42 -12.25
CA GLU A 460 6.24 -8.81 -13.58
C GLU A 460 5.99 -9.82 -14.71
N VAL A 461 5.49 -11.01 -14.42
CA VAL A 461 5.14 -11.98 -15.46
C VAL A 461 3.80 -11.59 -16.08
N TYR A 462 3.82 -10.49 -16.82
CA TYR A 462 2.69 -10.10 -17.67
C TYR A 462 2.85 -10.72 -19.03
N GLN A 463 1.97 -11.64 -19.39
CA GLN A 463 1.89 -12.16 -20.77
C GLN A 463 1.46 -11.05 -21.76
N GLU A 464 0.67 -10.08 -21.29
CA GLU A 464 0.27 -8.90 -22.05
C GLU A 464 0.24 -7.66 -21.13
N SER A 465 0.88 -6.57 -21.55
CA SER A 465 0.77 -5.28 -20.87
C SER A 465 -0.44 -4.50 -21.36
N ALA A 466 -1.24 -4.01 -20.42
CA ALA A 466 -2.39 -3.15 -20.70
C ALA A 466 -2.38 -1.89 -19.85
N THR A 467 -2.98 -0.82 -20.33
CA THR A 467 -3.12 0.46 -19.63
C THR A 467 -4.55 0.93 -19.71
N ILE A 468 -5.08 1.45 -18.62
CA ILE A 468 -6.39 2.09 -18.58
C ILE A 468 -6.27 3.48 -19.18
N THR A 469 -7.18 3.79 -20.12
CA THR A 469 -7.39 5.11 -20.72
C THR A 469 -8.85 5.50 -20.54
N LYS A 470 -9.20 6.76 -20.82
CA LYS A 470 -10.61 7.22 -20.80
C LYS A 470 -11.53 6.42 -21.73
N THR A 471 -10.99 5.80 -22.75
CA THR A 471 -11.74 5.00 -23.74
C THR A 471 -11.63 3.49 -23.50
N GLY A 472 -11.14 3.06 -22.34
CA GLY A 472 -10.99 1.65 -21.98
C GLY A 472 -9.54 1.16 -21.96
N LEU A 473 -9.32 -0.13 -22.23
CA LEU A 473 -8.00 -0.77 -22.21
C LEU A 473 -7.25 -0.56 -23.52
N THR A 474 -6.01 -0.09 -23.41
CA THR A 474 -5.06 -0.08 -24.53
C THR A 474 -3.99 -1.13 -24.27
N THR A 475 -3.88 -2.13 -25.14
CA THR A 475 -2.82 -3.16 -25.06
C THR A 475 -1.59 -2.68 -25.81
N THR A 476 -0.43 -2.72 -25.15
CA THR A 476 0.87 -2.61 -25.79
C THR A 476 1.42 -4.01 -25.98
N LYS A 477 1.64 -4.44 -27.23
CA LYS A 477 2.40 -5.65 -27.51
C LYS A 477 3.80 -5.41 -26.95
N GLY A 478 4.24 -6.26 -26.00
CA GLY A 478 5.60 -6.26 -25.54
C GLY A 478 6.54 -6.53 -26.72
N ASN A 479 7.54 -5.66 -26.89
CA ASN A 479 8.70 -5.93 -27.73
C ASN A 479 9.63 -6.89 -27.03
#